data_47ab865622ca9d0b96fa4b111744a4b1
#
_entry.id   47ab865622ca9d0b96fa4b111744a4b1
#
_cell.length_a   1.000
_cell.length_b   1.000
_cell.length_c   1.000
_cell.angle_alpha   90.00
_cell.angle_beta   90.00
_cell.angle_gamma   90.00
#
_symmetry.space_group_name_H-M   'P 1'
#
loop_
_entity.id
_entity.type
_entity.pdbx_description
1 polymer ?
#
loop_
_entity_poly.entity_id
_entity_poly.type
_entity_poly.pdbx_seq_one_letter_code
_entity_poly.pdbx_strand_id
1 'polypeptide(L)'
;MKRLLLATTVAALAVTAVFALWITPPRADQGFDAVRLLYLHAPTAWIAYLAFGITALASLLWLFPRTRNPTWDLLAGASAEVGVVFTGLTLVLGSLWGRPTWGTWWEWDARLTTTAILFFLYLGYLALRRTGATCDERGKRSAIAALIAFVDVPVSYLSVTWWQTLHQQGTVFNEKLSVKIDGSMAFTLVASVVAFTLLYGYLVLERFELAQLEEGREARELEQAIAERLRAEPAEVVPA
;
A
#
# COMPACT_ATOMS: atom_id res chain seq x y z
N MET A 1 23.39 -0.43 -0.43
CA MET A 1 22.20 -0.90 0.31
C MET A 1 21.05 -1.27 -0.61
N LYS A 2 20.55 -0.39 -1.48
CA LYS A 2 19.43 -0.68 -2.41
C LYS A 2 19.66 -1.85 -3.37
N ARG A 3 20.85 -1.95 -4.00
CA ARG A 3 21.18 -3.08 -4.90
C ARG A 3 21.12 -4.43 -4.18
N LEU A 4 21.53 -4.47 -2.92
CA LEU A 4 21.42 -5.68 -2.10
C LEU A 4 19.95 -5.99 -1.78
N LEU A 5 19.15 -5.00 -1.39
CA LEU A 5 17.72 -5.16 -1.15
C LEU A 5 17.01 -5.66 -2.41
N LEU A 6 17.31 -5.09 -3.58
CA LEU A 6 16.75 -5.55 -4.85
C LEU A 6 17.13 -7.00 -5.14
N ALA A 7 18.41 -7.34 -5.00
CA ALA A 7 18.90 -8.70 -5.26
C ALA A 7 18.25 -9.72 -4.32
N THR A 8 18.13 -9.40 -3.02
CA THR A 8 17.43 -10.27 -2.05
C THR A 8 15.94 -10.39 -2.34
N THR A 9 15.29 -9.32 -2.75
CA THR A 9 13.88 -9.32 -3.17
C THR A 9 13.66 -10.24 -4.38
N VAL A 10 14.48 -10.09 -5.42
CA VAL A 10 14.40 -10.92 -6.64
C VAL A 10 14.65 -12.39 -6.31
N ALA A 11 15.66 -12.69 -5.50
CA ALA A 11 15.94 -14.07 -5.07
C ALA A 11 14.77 -14.66 -4.28
N ALA A 12 14.19 -13.90 -3.34
CA ALA A 12 13.05 -14.35 -2.55
C ALA A 12 11.81 -14.60 -3.43
N LEU A 13 11.52 -13.71 -4.37
CA LEU A 13 10.42 -13.89 -5.32
C LEU A 13 10.64 -15.12 -6.22
N ALA A 14 11.87 -15.35 -6.70
CA ALA A 14 12.20 -16.52 -7.51
C ALA A 14 12.00 -17.83 -6.73
N VAL A 15 12.49 -17.89 -5.48
CA VAL A 15 12.27 -19.04 -4.60
C VAL A 15 10.79 -19.28 -4.38
N THR A 16 10.04 -18.24 -4.07
CA THR A 16 8.60 -18.33 -3.87
C THR A 16 7.89 -18.85 -5.13
N ALA A 17 8.27 -18.35 -6.31
CA ALA A 17 7.69 -18.78 -7.58
C ALA A 17 7.95 -20.27 -7.84
N VAL A 18 9.17 -20.77 -7.58
CA VAL A 18 9.51 -22.19 -7.70
C VAL A 18 8.63 -23.03 -6.78
N PHE A 19 8.52 -22.65 -5.52
CA PHE A 19 7.67 -23.38 -4.58
C PHE A 19 6.20 -23.34 -4.97
N ALA A 20 5.67 -22.19 -5.37
CA ALA A 20 4.27 -22.03 -5.75
C ALA A 20 3.90 -22.81 -7.01
N LEU A 21 4.79 -22.89 -8.01
CA LEU A 21 4.49 -23.47 -9.30
C LEU A 21 4.78 -24.96 -9.39
N TRP A 22 5.80 -25.48 -8.71
CA TRP A 22 6.28 -26.85 -8.88
C TRP A 22 6.28 -27.70 -7.61
N ILE A 23 6.33 -27.12 -6.42
CA ILE A 23 6.48 -27.87 -5.18
C ILE A 23 5.14 -28.02 -4.43
N THR A 24 4.34 -26.97 -4.36
CA THR A 24 3.04 -26.99 -3.68
C THR A 24 2.00 -27.74 -4.51
N PRO A 25 1.29 -28.72 -3.90
CA PRO A 25 0.28 -29.48 -4.62
C PRO A 25 -0.97 -28.66 -4.91
N PRO A 26 -1.71 -28.97 -6.01
CA PRO A 26 -3.03 -28.41 -6.25
C PRO A 26 -4.03 -28.92 -5.20
N ARG A 27 -5.11 -28.15 -4.95
CA ARG A 27 -6.17 -28.52 -4.00
C ARG A 27 -7.55 -28.43 -4.62
N ALA A 28 -8.30 -29.52 -4.55
CA ALA A 28 -9.64 -29.60 -5.13
C ALA A 28 -10.63 -28.62 -4.47
N ASP A 29 -10.54 -28.44 -3.14
CA ASP A 29 -11.35 -27.52 -2.35
C ASP A 29 -11.05 -26.03 -2.60
N GLN A 30 -9.98 -25.73 -3.36
CA GLN A 30 -9.52 -24.38 -3.67
C GLN A 30 -9.42 -24.12 -5.20
N GLY A 31 -10.16 -24.89 -6.01
CA GLY A 31 -10.14 -24.76 -7.46
C GLY A 31 -8.92 -25.36 -8.13
N PHE A 32 -8.38 -26.47 -7.61
CA PHE A 32 -7.19 -27.18 -8.11
C PHE A 32 -5.96 -26.27 -8.21
N ASP A 33 -5.43 -26.04 -9.41
CA ASP A 33 -4.26 -25.19 -9.63
C ASP A 33 -4.51 -23.70 -9.33
N ALA A 34 -5.76 -23.26 -9.28
CA ALA A 34 -6.10 -21.89 -8.91
C ALA A 34 -5.67 -21.53 -7.47
N VAL A 35 -5.44 -22.51 -6.60
CA VAL A 35 -4.85 -22.29 -5.27
C VAL A 35 -3.49 -21.60 -5.32
N ARG A 36 -2.77 -21.68 -6.43
CA ARG A 36 -1.49 -20.98 -6.64
C ARG A 36 -1.64 -19.46 -6.58
N LEU A 37 -2.83 -18.93 -6.88
CA LEU A 37 -3.15 -17.52 -6.71
C LEU A 37 -3.11 -17.06 -5.24
N LEU A 38 -3.26 -17.97 -4.27
CA LEU A 38 -3.09 -17.69 -2.84
C LEU A 38 -1.73 -17.03 -2.55
N TYR A 39 -0.66 -17.51 -3.20
CA TYR A 39 0.71 -17.03 -2.98
C TYR A 39 1.00 -15.66 -3.59
N LEU A 40 0.06 -15.11 -4.34
CA LEU A 40 0.07 -13.74 -4.84
C LEU A 40 -0.97 -12.88 -4.11
N HIS A 41 -2.22 -13.38 -4.02
CA HIS A 41 -3.34 -12.64 -3.46
C HIS A 41 -3.16 -12.32 -1.96
N ALA A 42 -2.81 -13.31 -1.14
CA ALA A 42 -2.64 -13.07 0.28
C ALA A 42 -1.48 -12.12 0.61
N PRO A 43 -0.29 -12.23 -0.01
CA PRO A 43 0.77 -11.23 0.15
C PRO A 43 0.39 -9.83 -0.35
N THR A 44 -0.34 -9.70 -1.47
CA THR A 44 -0.78 -8.37 -1.94
C THR A 44 -1.74 -7.72 -0.96
N ALA A 45 -2.67 -8.49 -0.38
CA ALA A 45 -3.57 -8.01 0.66
C ALA A 45 -2.81 -7.61 1.95
N TRP A 46 -1.81 -8.41 2.34
CA TRP A 46 -0.93 -8.06 3.46
C TRP A 46 -0.22 -6.72 3.23
N ILE A 47 0.37 -6.53 2.04
CA ILE A 47 1.06 -5.28 1.71
C ILE A 47 0.11 -4.10 1.69
N ALA A 48 -1.13 -4.25 1.21
CA ALA A 48 -2.13 -3.19 1.24
C ALA A 48 -2.36 -2.70 2.69
N TYR A 49 -2.60 -3.59 3.64
CA TYR A 49 -2.79 -3.23 5.05
C TYR A 49 -1.51 -2.65 5.69
N LEU A 50 -0.36 -3.23 5.41
CA LEU A 50 0.95 -2.74 5.90
C LEU A 50 1.21 -1.31 5.40
N ALA A 51 1.02 -1.08 4.10
CA ALA A 51 1.25 0.23 3.48
C ALA A 51 0.33 1.30 4.08
N PHE A 52 -0.95 1.01 4.26
CA PHE A 52 -1.88 1.96 4.87
C PHE A 52 -1.62 2.16 6.35
N GLY A 53 -1.14 1.14 7.05
CA GLY A 53 -0.65 1.27 8.43
C GLY A 53 0.54 2.21 8.54
N ILE A 54 1.53 2.07 7.65
CA ILE A 54 2.69 2.98 7.58
C ILE A 54 2.26 4.39 7.18
N THR A 55 1.35 4.53 6.21
CA THR A 55 0.78 5.83 5.82
C THR A 55 0.11 6.52 7.01
N ALA A 56 -0.72 5.80 7.77
CA ALA A 56 -1.39 6.35 8.96
C ALA A 56 -0.38 6.74 10.06
N LEU A 57 0.60 5.89 10.34
CA LEU A 57 1.65 6.18 11.32
C LEU A 57 2.47 7.40 10.94
N ALA A 58 2.93 7.48 9.70
CA ALA A 58 3.68 8.64 9.20
C ALA A 58 2.82 9.91 9.24
N SER A 59 1.53 9.82 8.92
CA SER A 59 0.58 10.94 9.03
C SER A 59 0.41 11.41 10.48
N LEU A 60 0.31 10.49 11.44
CA LEU A 60 0.29 10.82 12.87
C LEU A 60 1.57 11.53 13.29
N LEU A 61 2.74 11.01 12.93
CA LEU A 61 4.04 11.60 13.26
C LEU A 61 4.19 12.99 12.66
N TRP A 62 3.64 13.22 11.47
CA TRP A 62 3.62 14.54 10.85
C TRP A 62 2.66 15.51 11.57
N LEU A 63 1.48 15.08 12.01
CA LEU A 63 0.51 15.92 12.73
C LEU A 63 0.99 16.29 14.13
N PHE A 64 1.79 15.45 14.75
CA PHE A 64 2.21 15.67 16.13
C PHE A 64 3.34 16.72 16.20
N PRO A 65 3.16 17.87 16.91
CA PRO A 65 4.11 19.00 16.86
C PRO A 65 5.55 18.64 17.21
N ARG A 66 5.76 17.66 18.11
CA ARG A 66 7.10 17.25 18.56
C ARG A 66 7.88 16.40 17.56
N THR A 67 7.16 15.69 16.68
CA THR A 67 7.75 14.78 15.68
C THR A 67 7.61 15.29 14.25
N ARG A 68 6.96 16.45 14.08
CA ARG A 68 6.64 17.03 12.78
C ARG A 68 7.89 17.23 11.92
N ASN A 69 7.94 16.55 10.80
CA ASN A 69 9.02 16.63 9.82
C ASN A 69 8.43 16.37 8.43
N PRO A 70 8.79 17.15 7.38
CA PRO A 70 8.36 16.92 5.99
C PRO A 70 8.60 15.49 5.49
N THR A 71 9.66 14.85 5.97
CA THR A 71 9.98 13.44 5.64
C THR A 71 8.81 12.49 5.90
N TRP A 72 8.02 12.73 6.95
CA TRP A 72 6.86 11.89 7.26
C TRP A 72 5.73 12.05 6.25
N ASP A 73 5.50 13.26 5.74
CA ASP A 73 4.52 13.47 4.67
C ASP A 73 4.92 12.78 3.38
N LEU A 74 6.21 12.87 2.99
CA LEU A 74 6.74 12.18 1.82
C LEU A 74 6.65 10.66 1.96
N LEU A 75 7.00 10.13 3.13
CA LEU A 75 6.88 8.70 3.42
C LEU A 75 5.42 8.23 3.37
N ALA A 76 4.49 9.00 3.94
CA ALA A 76 3.07 8.70 3.89
C ALA A 76 2.56 8.61 2.44
N GLY A 77 2.95 9.57 1.60
CA GLY A 77 2.61 9.58 0.18
C GLY A 77 3.17 8.37 -0.56
N ALA A 78 4.48 8.12 -0.43
CA ALA A 78 5.16 7.01 -1.08
C ALA A 78 4.56 5.65 -0.69
N SER A 79 4.28 5.46 0.60
CA SER A 79 3.65 4.24 1.11
C SER A 79 2.23 4.06 0.57
N ALA A 80 1.42 5.12 0.55
CA ALA A 80 0.04 5.06 0.06
C ALA A 80 -0.03 4.74 -1.44
N GLU A 81 0.88 5.29 -2.27
CA GLU A 81 0.93 4.96 -3.70
C GLU A 81 1.17 3.48 -3.93
N VAL A 82 2.16 2.89 -3.23
CA VAL A 82 2.41 1.45 -3.28
C VAL A 82 1.20 0.68 -2.75
N GLY A 83 0.60 1.13 -1.64
CA GLY A 83 -0.58 0.51 -1.04
C GLY A 83 -1.77 0.44 -2.00
N VAL A 84 -2.06 1.52 -2.73
CA VAL A 84 -3.15 1.55 -3.73
C VAL A 84 -2.91 0.54 -4.85
N VAL A 85 -1.69 0.45 -5.37
CA VAL A 85 -1.35 -0.53 -6.42
C VAL A 85 -1.58 -1.96 -5.90
N PHE A 86 -1.09 -2.28 -4.70
CA PHE A 86 -1.26 -3.62 -4.12
C PHE A 86 -2.71 -3.93 -3.75
N THR A 87 -3.50 -2.94 -3.34
CA THR A 87 -4.95 -3.13 -3.12
C THR A 87 -5.67 -3.44 -4.42
N GLY A 88 -5.36 -2.71 -5.49
CA GLY A 88 -5.89 -3.00 -6.83
C GLY A 88 -5.53 -4.41 -7.30
N LEU A 89 -4.27 -4.83 -7.14
CA LEU A 89 -3.83 -6.19 -7.42
C LEU A 89 -4.58 -7.23 -6.58
N THR A 90 -4.81 -6.93 -5.30
CA THR A 90 -5.58 -7.80 -4.40
C THR A 90 -7.01 -8.02 -4.91
N LEU A 91 -7.69 -6.96 -5.33
CA LEU A 91 -9.04 -7.06 -5.89
C LEU A 91 -9.07 -7.88 -7.18
N VAL A 92 -8.13 -7.64 -8.09
CA VAL A 92 -8.01 -8.39 -9.36
C VAL A 92 -7.70 -9.86 -9.12
N LEU A 93 -6.67 -10.17 -8.33
CA LEU A 93 -6.27 -11.54 -8.02
C LEU A 93 -7.36 -12.28 -7.25
N GLY A 94 -8.06 -11.59 -6.33
CA GLY A 94 -9.20 -12.15 -5.60
C GLY A 94 -10.36 -12.50 -6.51
N SER A 95 -10.67 -11.66 -7.49
CA SER A 95 -11.68 -11.93 -8.50
C SER A 95 -11.31 -13.14 -9.39
N LEU A 96 -10.05 -13.19 -9.84
CA LEU A 96 -9.54 -14.31 -10.64
C LEU A 96 -9.59 -15.64 -9.89
N TRP A 97 -9.29 -15.64 -8.58
CA TRP A 97 -9.35 -16.84 -7.76
C TRP A 97 -10.78 -17.18 -7.31
N GLY A 98 -11.61 -16.16 -7.08
CA GLY A 98 -13.02 -16.35 -6.71
C GLY A 98 -13.82 -17.10 -7.76
N ARG A 99 -13.54 -16.89 -9.04
CA ARG A 99 -14.27 -17.57 -10.13
C ARG A 99 -14.20 -19.09 -10.07
N PRO A 100 -13.04 -19.75 -9.97
CA PRO A 100 -12.96 -21.21 -9.85
C PRO A 100 -13.34 -21.74 -8.46
N THR A 101 -13.26 -20.93 -7.40
CA THR A 101 -13.56 -21.37 -6.02
C THR A 101 -15.02 -21.18 -5.64
N TRP A 102 -15.60 -20.05 -5.99
CA TRP A 102 -16.96 -19.66 -5.59
C TRP A 102 -17.95 -19.59 -6.74
N GLY A 103 -17.49 -19.73 -7.99
CA GLY A 103 -18.33 -19.68 -9.20
C GLY A 103 -18.67 -18.27 -9.67
N THR A 104 -18.24 -17.23 -8.98
CA THR A 104 -18.48 -15.82 -9.32
C THR A 104 -17.19 -15.03 -9.36
N TRP A 105 -17.14 -13.97 -10.21
CA TRP A 105 -16.02 -13.03 -10.26
C TRP A 105 -16.06 -12.01 -9.12
N TRP A 106 -17.25 -11.68 -8.66
CA TRP A 106 -17.49 -10.67 -7.64
C TRP A 106 -18.74 -10.99 -6.83
N GLU A 107 -18.69 -10.74 -5.56
CA GLU A 107 -19.83 -10.78 -4.66
C GLU A 107 -19.78 -9.56 -3.75
N TRP A 108 -20.94 -8.95 -3.47
CA TRP A 108 -21.03 -7.81 -2.56
C TRP A 108 -21.08 -8.25 -1.10
N ASP A 109 -20.12 -9.09 -0.72
CA ASP A 109 -19.94 -9.41 0.69
C ASP A 109 -19.17 -8.30 1.43
N ALA A 110 -19.16 -8.38 2.77
CA ALA A 110 -18.55 -7.33 3.60
C ALA A 110 -17.05 -7.17 3.34
N ARG A 111 -16.31 -8.26 3.09
CA ARG A 111 -14.86 -8.22 2.85
C ARG A 111 -14.53 -7.55 1.51
N LEU A 112 -15.19 -7.97 0.43
CA LEU A 112 -14.93 -7.41 -0.89
C LEU A 112 -15.36 -5.94 -0.94
N THR A 113 -16.53 -5.64 -0.38
CA THR A 113 -17.07 -4.27 -0.36
C THR A 113 -16.17 -3.31 0.41
N THR A 114 -15.74 -3.66 1.62
CA THR A 114 -14.84 -2.80 2.42
C THR A 114 -13.47 -2.68 1.77
N THR A 115 -12.92 -3.75 1.17
CA THR A 115 -11.66 -3.66 0.44
C THR A 115 -11.75 -2.73 -0.79
N ALA A 116 -12.89 -2.75 -1.50
CA ALA A 116 -13.13 -1.81 -2.60
C ALA A 116 -13.28 -0.36 -2.08
N ILE A 117 -13.99 -0.15 -0.98
CA ILE A 117 -14.07 1.17 -0.32
C ILE A 117 -12.67 1.64 0.07
N LEU A 118 -11.87 0.80 0.71
CA LEU A 118 -10.49 1.12 1.08
C LEU A 118 -9.65 1.57 -0.12
N PHE A 119 -9.76 0.89 -1.25
CA PHE A 119 -9.10 1.26 -2.50
C PHE A 119 -9.49 2.67 -2.94
N PHE A 120 -10.79 2.99 -2.98
CA PHE A 120 -11.26 4.31 -3.42
C PHE A 120 -10.95 5.41 -2.40
N LEU A 121 -10.97 5.13 -1.09
CA LEU A 121 -10.57 6.09 -0.07
C LEU A 121 -9.10 6.52 -0.24
N TYR A 122 -8.20 5.57 -0.51
CA TYR A 122 -6.78 5.90 -0.71
C TYR A 122 -6.50 6.47 -2.10
N LEU A 123 -7.28 6.16 -3.13
CA LEU A 123 -7.26 6.92 -4.39
C LEU A 123 -7.64 8.38 -4.15
N GLY A 124 -8.70 8.63 -3.37
CA GLY A 124 -9.11 9.97 -2.96
C GLY A 124 -8.02 10.68 -2.14
N TYR A 125 -7.35 9.98 -1.23
CA TYR A 125 -6.19 10.49 -0.51
C TYR A 125 -5.07 10.95 -1.47
N LEU A 126 -4.71 10.13 -2.47
CA LEU A 126 -3.68 10.49 -3.44
C LEU A 126 -4.11 11.67 -4.33
N ALA A 127 -5.39 11.74 -4.71
CA ALA A 127 -5.93 12.88 -5.43
C ALA A 127 -5.86 14.18 -4.59
N LEU A 128 -6.23 14.10 -3.30
CA LEU A 128 -6.17 15.22 -2.37
C LEU A 128 -4.72 15.74 -2.18
N ARG A 129 -3.73 14.86 -2.19
CA ARG A 129 -2.32 15.24 -2.11
C ARG A 129 -1.84 16.12 -3.28
N ARG A 130 -2.51 16.04 -4.42
CA ARG A 130 -2.21 16.89 -5.60
C ARG A 130 -2.84 18.28 -5.51
N THR A 131 -3.67 18.53 -4.49
CA THR A 131 -4.32 19.83 -4.23
C THR A 131 -3.68 20.49 -3.03
N GLY A 132 -3.43 21.78 -3.08
CA GLY A 132 -2.90 22.54 -1.97
C GLY A 132 -1.89 23.60 -2.46
N ALA A 133 -1.97 24.79 -1.87
CA ALA A 133 -1.10 25.90 -2.25
C ALA A 133 0.29 25.79 -1.59
N THR A 134 0.38 25.10 -0.44
CA THR A 134 1.63 24.95 0.33
C THR A 134 1.86 23.52 0.77
N CYS A 135 3.12 23.13 1.00
CA CYS A 135 3.48 21.82 1.54
C CYS A 135 2.80 21.55 2.90
N ASP A 136 2.63 22.59 3.73
CA ASP A 136 1.97 22.45 5.03
C ASP A 136 0.48 22.15 4.93
N GLU A 137 -0.23 22.85 4.04
CA GLU A 137 -1.65 22.59 3.78
C GLU A 137 -1.86 21.21 3.17
N ARG A 138 -1.04 20.82 2.19
CA ARG A 138 -1.03 19.49 1.61
C ARG A 138 -0.85 18.44 2.69
N GLY A 139 0.19 18.56 3.50
CA GLY A 139 0.51 17.60 4.56
C GLY A 139 -0.61 17.47 5.58
N LYS A 140 -1.19 18.60 6.05
CA LYS A 140 -2.29 18.58 7.04
C LYS A 140 -3.55 17.91 6.51
N ARG A 141 -4.00 18.30 5.31
CA ARG A 141 -5.21 17.71 4.69
C ARG A 141 -5.02 16.23 4.40
N SER A 142 -3.87 15.86 3.85
CA SER A 142 -3.54 14.47 3.52
C SER A 142 -3.44 13.60 4.77
N ALA A 143 -2.80 14.09 5.83
CA ALA A 143 -2.68 13.34 7.07
C ALA A 143 -4.04 13.06 7.71
N ILE A 144 -4.94 14.05 7.74
CA ILE A 144 -6.31 13.86 8.25
C ILE A 144 -7.07 12.84 7.38
N ALA A 145 -6.99 12.97 6.05
CA ALA A 145 -7.64 12.05 5.13
C ALA A 145 -7.11 10.60 5.27
N ALA A 146 -5.79 10.44 5.44
CA ALA A 146 -5.18 9.12 5.67
C ALA A 146 -5.70 8.46 6.95
N LEU A 147 -5.84 9.21 8.04
CA LEU A 147 -6.33 8.68 9.31
C LEU A 147 -7.81 8.30 9.23
N ILE A 148 -8.63 9.10 8.54
CA ILE A 148 -10.04 8.77 8.29
C ILE A 148 -10.13 7.49 7.45
N ALA A 149 -9.37 7.40 6.36
CA ALA A 149 -9.35 6.23 5.49
C ALA A 149 -8.83 4.97 6.23
N PHE A 150 -7.87 5.13 7.14
CA PHE A 150 -7.31 4.02 7.92
C PHE A 150 -8.33 3.32 8.83
N VAL A 151 -9.40 3.99 9.22
CA VAL A 151 -10.49 3.37 10.01
C VAL A 151 -11.09 2.17 9.28
N ASP A 152 -11.11 2.19 7.95
CA ASP A 152 -11.62 1.06 7.16
C ASP A 152 -10.67 -0.17 7.15
N VAL A 153 -9.39 -0.02 7.45
CA VAL A 153 -8.44 -1.14 7.52
C VAL A 153 -8.86 -2.19 8.56
N PRO A 154 -9.05 -1.86 9.85
CA PRO A 154 -9.55 -2.84 10.82
C PRO A 154 -10.97 -3.32 10.50
N VAL A 155 -11.85 -2.48 9.93
CA VAL A 155 -13.20 -2.89 9.52
C VAL A 155 -13.11 -3.95 8.42
N SER A 156 -12.33 -3.71 7.37
CA SER A 156 -12.09 -4.68 6.31
C SER A 156 -11.46 -5.97 6.86
N TYR A 157 -10.44 -5.87 7.72
CA TYR A 157 -9.80 -7.05 8.31
C TYR A 157 -10.76 -7.89 9.15
N LEU A 158 -11.57 -7.29 10.01
CA LEU A 158 -12.49 -7.96 10.91
C LEU A 158 -13.83 -8.33 10.25
N SER A 159 -14.08 -7.89 9.04
CA SER A 159 -15.32 -8.13 8.30
C SER A 159 -15.72 -9.60 8.24
N VAL A 160 -14.74 -10.51 8.09
CA VAL A 160 -14.97 -11.97 8.06
C VAL A 160 -15.38 -12.58 9.41
N THR A 161 -15.15 -11.84 10.48
CA THR A 161 -15.55 -12.27 11.84
C THR A 161 -16.91 -11.66 12.24
N TRP A 162 -17.18 -10.44 11.78
CA TRP A 162 -18.40 -9.70 12.13
C TRP A 162 -19.59 -10.03 11.25
N TRP A 163 -19.33 -10.38 9.99
CA TRP A 163 -20.37 -10.70 9.01
C TRP A 163 -20.12 -12.04 8.33
N GLN A 164 -21.16 -12.61 7.76
CA GLN A 164 -21.02 -13.76 6.86
C GLN A 164 -20.44 -13.29 5.53
N THR A 165 -19.32 -13.89 5.12
CA THR A 165 -18.62 -13.60 3.86
C THR A 165 -18.22 -14.91 3.19
N LEU A 166 -17.99 -14.86 1.87
CA LEU A 166 -17.41 -16.00 1.13
C LEU A 166 -15.94 -16.22 1.52
N HIS A 167 -15.27 -15.19 2.03
CA HIS A 167 -13.90 -15.31 2.46
C HIS A 167 -13.74 -16.15 3.71
N GLN A 168 -12.77 -17.04 3.67
CA GLN A 168 -12.33 -17.79 4.85
C GLN A 168 -11.70 -16.86 5.89
N GLN A 169 -11.78 -17.24 7.14
CA GLN A 169 -11.05 -16.60 8.24
C GLN A 169 -9.54 -16.69 7.99
N GLY A 170 -8.77 -15.75 8.58
CA GLY A 170 -7.33 -15.68 8.39
C GLY A 170 -6.65 -17.03 8.63
N THR A 171 -5.84 -17.47 7.65
CA THR A 171 -5.16 -18.77 7.67
C THR A 171 -4.04 -18.81 8.72
N VAL A 172 -3.37 -17.68 8.94
CA VAL A 172 -2.21 -17.55 9.86
C VAL A 172 -2.61 -16.77 11.11
N PHE A 173 -3.30 -15.62 10.94
CA PHE A 173 -3.78 -14.79 12.03
C PHE A 173 -5.26 -15.09 12.29
N ASN A 174 -5.53 -16.23 12.91
CA ASN A 174 -6.85 -16.60 13.41
C ASN A 174 -6.86 -16.58 14.94
N GLU A 175 -8.05 -16.65 15.54
CA GLU A 175 -8.22 -16.62 17.01
C GLU A 175 -7.39 -17.67 17.76
N LYS A 176 -7.00 -18.75 17.09
CA LYS A 176 -6.22 -19.87 17.69
C LYS A 176 -4.73 -19.82 17.34
N LEU A 177 -4.28 -18.83 16.55
CA LEU A 177 -2.90 -18.75 16.03
C LEU A 177 -2.41 -20.07 15.41
N SER A 178 -3.33 -20.86 14.86
CA SER A 178 -3.04 -22.18 14.29
C SER A 178 -2.97 -22.09 12.76
N VAL A 179 -1.88 -22.59 12.19
CA VAL A 179 -1.73 -22.70 10.73
C VAL A 179 -2.56 -23.90 10.26
N LYS A 180 -3.61 -23.67 9.49
CA LYS A 180 -4.55 -24.70 8.98
C LYS A 180 -4.19 -25.24 7.59
N ILE A 181 -2.93 -25.16 7.20
CA ILE A 181 -2.46 -25.61 5.88
C ILE A 181 -1.23 -26.48 6.01
N ASP A 182 -1.03 -27.37 5.01
CA ASP A 182 0.10 -28.30 4.98
C ASP A 182 1.45 -27.60 4.95
N GLY A 183 2.50 -28.26 5.43
CA GLY A 183 3.81 -27.67 5.66
C GLY A 183 4.42 -26.96 4.44
N SER A 184 4.33 -27.57 3.22
CA SER A 184 4.84 -26.93 2.00
C SER A 184 4.04 -25.69 1.61
N MET A 185 2.72 -25.71 1.78
CA MET A 185 1.86 -24.56 1.54
C MET A 185 2.10 -23.44 2.56
N ALA A 186 2.25 -23.80 3.85
CA ALA A 186 2.56 -22.85 4.91
C ALA A 186 3.90 -22.15 4.65
N PHE A 187 4.93 -22.93 4.31
CA PHE A 187 6.24 -22.38 3.95
C PHE A 187 6.13 -21.42 2.76
N THR A 188 5.47 -21.83 1.68
CA THR A 188 5.32 -21.01 0.46
C THR A 188 4.57 -19.71 0.75
N LEU A 189 3.51 -19.76 1.56
CA LEU A 189 2.75 -18.58 1.95
C LEU A 189 3.61 -17.60 2.77
N VAL A 190 4.34 -18.10 3.78
CA VAL A 190 5.22 -17.25 4.60
C VAL A 190 6.36 -16.69 3.76
N ALA A 191 6.98 -17.50 2.91
CA ALA A 191 8.02 -17.04 1.98
C ALA A 191 7.49 -15.95 1.03
N SER A 192 6.25 -16.11 0.51
CA SER A 192 5.60 -15.09 -0.31
C SER A 192 5.38 -13.78 0.45
N VAL A 193 4.88 -13.84 1.68
CA VAL A 193 4.67 -12.66 2.52
C VAL A 193 6.00 -11.94 2.75
N VAL A 194 7.06 -12.67 3.06
CA VAL A 194 8.42 -12.10 3.24
C VAL A 194 8.92 -11.46 1.93
N ALA A 195 8.83 -12.18 0.80
CA ALA A 195 9.28 -11.68 -0.49
C ALA A 195 8.54 -10.39 -0.90
N PHE A 196 7.23 -10.34 -0.73
CA PHE A 196 6.42 -9.16 -1.02
C PHE A 196 6.68 -8.02 -0.03
N THR A 197 7.00 -8.32 1.24
CA THR A 197 7.40 -7.29 2.21
C THR A 197 8.74 -6.65 1.82
N LEU A 198 9.71 -7.44 1.34
CA LEU A 198 10.96 -6.92 0.80
C LEU A 198 10.72 -6.07 -0.45
N LEU A 199 9.84 -6.54 -1.35
CA LEU A 199 9.44 -5.78 -2.55
C LEU A 199 8.79 -4.44 -2.17
N TYR A 200 7.88 -4.46 -1.19
CA TYR A 200 7.26 -3.24 -0.67
C TYR A 200 8.31 -2.26 -0.14
N GLY A 201 9.23 -2.73 0.70
CA GLY A 201 10.31 -1.89 1.23
C GLY A 201 11.16 -1.27 0.12
N TYR A 202 11.50 -2.04 -0.92
CA TYR A 202 12.23 -1.54 -2.07
C TYR A 202 11.44 -0.47 -2.83
N LEU A 203 10.17 -0.73 -3.15
CA LEU A 203 9.31 0.20 -3.90
C LEU A 203 9.06 1.51 -3.13
N VAL A 204 8.83 1.41 -1.81
CA VAL A 204 8.65 2.61 -0.97
C VAL A 204 9.92 3.44 -0.91
N LEU A 205 11.11 2.83 -0.80
CA LEU A 205 12.38 3.55 -0.84
C LEU A 205 12.59 4.26 -2.18
N GLU A 206 12.33 3.60 -3.31
CA GLU A 206 12.43 4.22 -4.63
C GLU A 206 11.46 5.40 -4.79
N ARG A 207 10.20 5.18 -4.39
CA ARG A 207 9.17 6.24 -4.51
C ARG A 207 9.42 7.40 -3.56
N PHE A 208 9.91 7.12 -2.36
CA PHE A 208 10.29 8.14 -1.38
C PHE A 208 11.44 9.02 -1.87
N GLU A 209 12.50 8.42 -2.42
CA GLU A 209 13.62 9.20 -2.98
C GLU A 209 13.17 10.03 -4.19
N LEU A 210 12.31 9.47 -5.04
CA LEU A 210 11.75 10.22 -6.16
C LEU A 210 10.93 11.42 -5.65
N ALA A 211 10.10 11.23 -4.64
CA ALA A 211 9.32 12.32 -4.03
C ALA A 211 10.21 13.43 -3.44
N GLN A 212 11.33 13.07 -2.83
CA GLN A 212 12.32 14.06 -2.33
C GLN A 212 12.95 14.86 -3.49
N LEU A 213 13.26 14.19 -4.62
CA LEU A 213 13.82 14.87 -5.80
C LEU A 213 12.78 15.80 -6.45
N GLU A 214 11.53 15.37 -6.54
CA GLU A 214 10.41 16.16 -7.07
C GLU A 214 10.21 17.43 -6.23
N GLU A 215 10.15 17.31 -4.89
CA GLU A 215 9.97 18.44 -3.98
C GLU A 215 11.16 19.42 -4.02
N GLY A 216 12.39 18.89 -4.09
CA GLY A 216 13.59 19.71 -4.25
C GLY A 216 13.69 20.41 -5.61
N ARG A 217 13.08 19.87 -6.65
CA ARG A 217 12.99 20.52 -7.96
C ARG A 217 11.96 21.64 -7.93
N GLU A 218 10.76 21.38 -7.41
CA GLU A 218 9.69 22.39 -7.28
C GLU A 218 10.16 23.61 -6.47
N ALA A 219 10.88 23.39 -5.36
CA ALA A 219 11.44 24.46 -4.54
C ALA A 219 12.41 25.34 -5.35
N ARG A 220 13.32 24.74 -6.13
CA ARG A 220 14.26 25.49 -6.97
C ARG A 220 13.58 26.28 -8.08
N GLU A 221 12.56 25.70 -8.73
CA GLU A 221 11.78 26.36 -9.78
C GLU A 221 11.04 27.58 -9.20
N LEU A 222 10.47 27.44 -7.99
CA LEU A 222 9.83 28.55 -7.28
C LEU A 222 10.83 29.68 -6.92
N GLU A 223 11.99 29.34 -6.38
CA GLU A 223 13.04 30.32 -6.06
C GLU A 223 13.50 31.09 -7.30
N GLN A 224 13.68 30.41 -8.44
CA GLN A 224 14.03 31.02 -9.71
C GLN A 224 12.93 31.98 -10.19
N ALA A 225 11.67 31.57 -10.16
CA ALA A 225 10.53 32.41 -10.56
C ALA A 225 10.41 33.65 -9.67
N ILE A 226 10.64 33.54 -8.36
CA ILE A 226 10.67 34.70 -7.44
C ILE A 226 11.83 35.65 -7.80
N ALA A 227 13.03 35.11 -8.02
CA ALA A 227 14.20 35.91 -8.36
C ALA A 227 14.01 36.66 -9.70
N GLU A 228 13.38 36.03 -10.70
CA GLU A 228 13.03 36.67 -11.97
C GLU A 228 12.04 37.81 -11.79
N ARG A 229 10.98 37.60 -10.98
CA ARG A 229 10.00 38.66 -10.69
C ARG A 229 10.62 39.86 -10.00
N LEU A 230 11.45 39.64 -8.97
CA LEU A 230 12.15 40.69 -8.26
C LEU A 230 13.10 41.50 -9.15
N ARG A 231 13.68 40.90 -10.21
CA ARG A 231 14.50 41.60 -11.20
C ARG A 231 13.64 42.37 -12.23
N ALA A 232 12.43 41.91 -12.52
CA ALA A 232 11.53 42.53 -13.47
C ALA A 232 10.71 43.70 -12.89
N GLU A 233 10.50 43.73 -11.56
CA GLU A 233 9.87 44.89 -10.89
C GLU A 233 10.88 46.02 -10.78
N PRO A 234 10.68 47.17 -11.50
CA PRO A 234 11.51 48.34 -11.32
C PRO A 234 11.30 48.85 -9.89
N ALA A 235 12.40 49.19 -9.21
CA ALA A 235 12.32 49.82 -7.89
C ALA A 235 11.31 50.98 -7.95
N GLU A 236 10.19 50.86 -7.24
CA GLU A 236 9.27 51.97 -7.07
C GLU A 236 10.07 53.12 -6.45
N VAL A 237 10.33 54.16 -7.24
CA VAL A 237 10.93 55.39 -6.75
C VAL A 237 9.92 56.00 -5.78
N VAL A 238 10.16 55.85 -4.48
CA VAL A 238 9.41 56.54 -3.44
C VAL A 238 9.64 58.03 -3.70
N PRO A 239 8.60 58.80 -4.10
CA PRO A 239 8.78 60.27 -4.25
C PRO A 239 9.06 60.87 -2.89
N ALA A 240 10.11 61.73 -2.85
CA ALA A 240 10.56 62.43 -1.68
C ALA A 240 9.53 63.49 -1.22
#